data_6bcb43e5cd52e175f961a75c1931a3c6
#
_entry.id   6bcb43e5cd52e175f961a75c1931a3c6
#
_cell.length_a   1.000
_cell.length_b   1.000
_cell.length_c   1.000
_cell.angle_alpha   90.00
_cell.angle_beta   90.00
_cell.angle_gamma   90.00
#
_symmetry.space_group_name_H-M   'P 1'
#
loop_
_entity.id
_entity.type
_entity.pdbx_description
1 polymer ?
#
loop_
_entity_poly.entity_id
_entity_poly.type
_entity_poly.pdbx_seq_one_letter_code
_entity_poly.pdbx_strand_id
1 'polypeptide(L)'
;MVFLATVLFSLALFVCRREVAERIVVSALSLWLAYESVLGIMQLLGIIVSHNSMCPMTGDFANSGPYGGFLAVRIAVVFAAAWRWRDSVNLYDRILFWLSSVSGCLGIVVLPASMSRTGFAALLVSAVAFALTNTESKSYFKSHKWLILSVVAVAFVVGAGAFCLKKDSALGRFHIWEMELLAIADKPLTGHGFGKALGAYGDAQAEYFETEERGQERVRIAGCPEYAFNEYLRMGMEFGILGLLLSVAVIVLGTMMLCHSDSSLTFGLVAWGTFAMASYPLAVWQLRLLLAVFLGAAIGVSVKVGKKGRLILVPALVCLSVGSMLVWLPENKHRKEAESKWLEERRFADFEIFDGMAGRLAELYPRLRMKFRYLYDYGYALHKECRYSESNVILMKGASISSDPMFYNIIGKNFEALGDYDEAERNYIHSHNMVPSRLYPYILLMEMEEKRGDTKQALSYARKALSLPVNDRNMSMRDLHNRAKKFYDEHSEDY
;
A
#
# COMPACT_ATOMS: atom_id res chain seq x y z
N MET A 1 16.24 6.52 4.05
CA MET A 1 17.07 7.20 5.09
C MET A 1 16.39 7.15 6.49
N VAL A 2 15.16 7.68 6.72
CA VAL A 2 14.47 7.62 8.04
C VAL A 2 14.35 6.20 8.57
N PHE A 3 13.96 5.24 7.73
CA PHE A 3 13.89 3.83 8.11
C PHE A 3 15.23 3.32 8.65
N LEU A 4 16.32 3.55 7.92
CA LEU A 4 17.66 3.16 8.33
C LEU A 4 18.08 3.84 9.63
N ALA A 5 17.86 5.15 9.74
CA ALA A 5 18.16 5.91 10.97
C ALA A 5 17.42 5.32 12.17
N THR A 6 16.14 4.97 12.02
CA THR A 6 15.35 4.37 13.09
C THR A 6 15.84 2.97 13.47
N VAL A 7 16.21 2.13 12.48
CA VAL A 7 16.83 0.82 12.76
C VAL A 7 18.10 0.97 13.57
N LEU A 8 19.00 1.88 13.15
CA LEU A 8 20.28 2.11 13.82
C LEU A 8 20.08 2.66 15.24
N PHE A 9 19.14 3.59 15.42
CA PHE A 9 18.83 4.15 16.73
C PHE A 9 18.25 3.11 17.68
N SER A 10 17.26 2.33 17.21
CA SER A 10 16.68 1.24 17.99
C SER A 10 17.73 0.20 18.35
N LEU A 11 18.57 -0.20 17.39
CA LEU A 11 19.69 -1.10 17.63
C LEU A 11 20.63 -0.56 18.72
N ALA A 12 21.02 0.71 18.65
CA ALA A 12 21.86 1.35 19.66
C ALA A 12 21.25 1.30 21.07
N LEU A 13 19.93 1.58 21.19
CA LEU A 13 19.21 1.53 22.45
C LEU A 13 19.23 0.11 23.05
N PHE A 14 18.94 -0.91 22.26
CA PHE A 14 18.85 -2.28 22.74
C PHE A 14 20.24 -2.89 23.04
N VAL A 15 21.27 -2.52 22.30
CA VAL A 15 22.67 -2.89 22.61
C VAL A 15 23.15 -2.20 23.89
N CYS A 16 22.71 -0.95 24.15
CA CYS A 16 23.10 -0.19 25.33
C CYS A 16 22.54 -0.83 26.61
N ARG A 17 21.19 -0.89 26.74
CA ARG A 17 20.50 -1.43 27.89
C ARG A 17 19.13 -1.97 27.48
N ARG A 18 19.05 -3.26 27.20
CA ARG A 18 17.86 -3.93 26.69
C ARG A 18 16.58 -3.62 27.49
N GLU A 19 16.59 -3.81 28.82
CA GLU A 19 15.39 -3.59 29.63
C GLU A 19 14.91 -2.13 29.60
N VAL A 20 15.85 -1.18 29.68
CA VAL A 20 15.52 0.26 29.59
C VAL A 20 15.00 0.60 28.22
N ALA A 21 15.61 0.07 27.16
CA ALA A 21 15.17 0.26 25.78
C ALA A 21 13.74 -0.25 25.56
N GLU A 22 13.42 -1.45 26.05
CA GLU A 22 12.08 -2.01 25.94
C GLU A 22 11.05 -1.15 26.69
N ARG A 23 11.36 -0.70 27.91
CA ARG A 23 10.49 0.21 28.67
C ARG A 23 10.23 1.51 27.92
N ILE A 24 11.27 2.14 27.34
CA ILE A 24 11.15 3.37 26.55
C ILE A 24 10.25 3.14 25.33
N VAL A 25 10.53 2.08 24.56
CA VAL A 25 9.78 1.78 23.35
C VAL A 25 8.31 1.48 23.68
N VAL A 26 8.04 0.65 24.68
CA VAL A 26 6.66 0.34 25.08
C VAL A 26 5.93 1.58 25.61
N SER A 27 6.59 2.46 26.38
CA SER A 27 6.00 3.73 26.81
C SER A 27 5.58 4.58 25.62
N ALA A 28 6.47 4.75 24.64
CA ALA A 28 6.20 5.53 23.44
C ALA A 28 5.05 4.91 22.60
N LEU A 29 5.04 3.58 22.45
CA LEU A 29 3.99 2.87 21.73
C LEU A 29 2.64 2.98 22.43
N SER A 30 2.60 2.89 23.76
CA SER A 30 1.37 3.02 24.55
C SER A 30 0.78 4.44 24.46
N LEU A 31 1.62 5.47 24.61
CA LEU A 31 1.19 6.87 24.50
C LEU A 31 0.65 7.19 23.10
N TRP A 32 1.35 6.73 22.07
CA TRP A 32 0.89 6.94 20.70
C TRP A 32 -0.38 6.12 20.38
N LEU A 33 -0.55 4.90 20.93
CA LEU A 33 -1.80 4.14 20.82
C LEU A 33 -2.96 4.88 21.47
N ALA A 34 -2.75 5.44 22.68
CA ALA A 34 -3.77 6.22 23.36
C ALA A 34 -4.15 7.47 22.57
N TYR A 35 -3.18 8.21 22.03
CA TYR A 35 -3.42 9.37 21.17
C TYR A 35 -4.28 9.02 19.95
N GLU A 36 -3.88 8.03 19.17
CA GLU A 36 -4.63 7.61 17.98
C GLU A 36 -6.02 7.06 18.32
N SER A 37 -6.16 6.38 19.45
CA SER A 37 -7.46 5.88 19.89
C SER A 37 -8.39 7.04 20.27
N VAL A 38 -7.91 8.03 21.00
CA VAL A 38 -8.68 9.23 21.34
C VAL A 38 -9.05 10.01 20.08
N LEU A 39 -8.11 10.21 19.16
CA LEU A 39 -8.37 10.87 17.88
C LEU A 39 -9.46 10.14 17.08
N GLY A 40 -9.38 8.82 17.01
CA GLY A 40 -10.41 7.99 16.36
C GLY A 40 -11.78 8.14 17.01
N ILE A 41 -11.85 8.18 18.35
CA ILE A 41 -13.12 8.44 19.08
C ILE A 41 -13.67 9.84 18.73
N MET A 42 -12.82 10.86 18.71
CA MET A 42 -13.23 12.23 18.37
C MET A 42 -13.76 12.31 16.93
N GLN A 43 -13.16 11.55 15.99
CA GLN A 43 -13.69 11.45 14.62
C GLN A 43 -15.04 10.74 14.58
N LEU A 44 -15.23 9.64 15.32
CA LEU A 44 -16.51 8.92 15.41
C LEU A 44 -17.64 9.78 16.01
N LEU A 45 -17.32 10.63 16.98
CA LEU A 45 -18.25 11.57 17.60
C LEU A 45 -18.52 12.82 16.75
N GLY A 46 -17.84 12.95 15.59
CA GLY A 46 -17.99 14.11 14.71
C GLY A 46 -17.34 15.40 15.24
N ILE A 47 -16.50 15.31 16.29
CA ILE A 47 -15.77 16.47 16.85
C ILE A 47 -14.64 16.90 15.90
N ILE A 48 -13.99 15.93 15.24
CA ILE A 48 -12.93 16.14 14.25
C ILE A 48 -13.33 15.43 12.96
N VAL A 49 -13.07 16.07 11.81
CA VAL A 49 -13.34 15.49 10.50
C VAL A 49 -12.29 14.40 10.16
N SER A 50 -12.76 13.26 9.65
CA SER A 50 -11.88 12.23 9.13
C SER A 50 -11.14 12.70 7.86
N HIS A 51 -9.92 12.24 7.66
CA HIS A 51 -9.14 12.53 6.44
C HIS A 51 -9.70 11.89 5.16
N ASN A 52 -10.71 11.02 5.30
CA ASN A 52 -11.34 10.35 4.17
C ASN A 52 -12.86 10.39 4.34
N SER A 53 -13.55 11.07 3.43
CA SER A 53 -15.01 11.22 3.46
C SER A 53 -15.78 9.89 3.37
N MET A 54 -15.15 8.84 2.83
CA MET A 54 -15.74 7.50 2.74
C MET A 54 -15.55 6.66 4.01
N CYS A 55 -14.74 7.14 4.95
CA CYS A 55 -14.41 6.44 6.19
C CYS A 55 -14.66 7.35 7.38
N PRO A 56 -15.56 6.99 8.29
CA PRO A 56 -15.91 7.85 9.44
C PRO A 56 -14.75 8.04 10.41
N MET A 57 -13.75 7.13 10.37
CA MET A 57 -12.61 7.13 11.27
C MET A 57 -11.34 6.66 10.56
N THR A 58 -10.30 7.46 10.66
CA THR A 58 -8.99 7.16 10.07
C THR A 58 -7.80 7.48 10.99
N GLY A 59 -8.02 8.09 12.16
CA GLY A 59 -6.91 8.67 12.93
C GLY A 59 -6.14 9.68 12.09
N ASP A 60 -4.82 9.69 12.21
CA ASP A 60 -3.89 10.48 11.37
C ASP A 60 -3.52 9.78 10.05
N PHE A 61 -4.36 8.84 9.59
CA PHE A 61 -4.12 8.09 8.35
C PHE A 61 -5.06 8.53 7.24
N ALA A 62 -4.63 8.35 6.00
CA ALA A 62 -5.47 8.61 4.83
C ALA A 62 -6.59 7.58 4.64
N ASN A 63 -6.52 6.40 5.30
CA ASN A 63 -7.47 5.32 5.15
C ASN A 63 -7.62 4.51 6.46
N SER A 64 -8.83 4.03 6.73
CA SER A 64 -9.17 3.24 7.92
C SER A 64 -8.46 1.87 7.97
N GLY A 65 -8.15 1.26 6.81
CA GLY A 65 -7.44 -0.03 6.74
C GLY A 65 -6.07 0.00 7.42
N PRO A 66 -5.13 0.84 6.96
CA PRO A 66 -3.84 1.06 7.63
C PRO A 66 -3.95 1.53 9.07
N TYR A 67 -4.92 2.37 9.39
CA TYR A 67 -5.19 2.79 10.77
C TYR A 67 -5.49 1.59 11.68
N GLY A 68 -6.41 0.71 11.27
CA GLY A 68 -6.73 -0.49 12.05
C GLY A 68 -5.55 -1.47 12.15
N GLY A 69 -4.73 -1.60 11.12
CA GLY A 69 -3.48 -2.38 11.18
C GLY A 69 -2.48 -1.82 12.17
N PHE A 70 -2.34 -0.52 12.21
CA PHE A 70 -1.48 0.19 13.14
C PHE A 70 -1.94 0.07 14.61
N LEU A 71 -3.26 0.15 14.86
CA LEU A 71 -3.82 -0.14 16.18
C LEU A 71 -3.52 -1.60 16.59
N ALA A 72 -3.78 -2.57 15.70
CA ALA A 72 -3.60 -3.99 15.97
C ALA A 72 -2.16 -4.35 16.36
N VAL A 73 -1.17 -3.83 15.63
CA VAL A 73 0.26 -4.04 15.90
C VAL A 73 0.63 -3.54 17.30
N ARG A 74 0.12 -2.40 17.73
CA ARG A 74 0.42 -1.83 19.04
C ARG A 74 -0.35 -2.49 20.16
N ILE A 75 -1.62 -2.77 19.96
CA ILE A 75 -2.43 -3.54 20.92
C ILE A 75 -1.69 -4.84 21.25
N ALA A 76 -1.12 -5.54 20.27
CA ALA A 76 -0.36 -6.76 20.49
C ALA A 76 0.88 -6.52 21.40
N VAL A 77 1.62 -5.45 21.18
CA VAL A 77 2.79 -5.10 22.02
C VAL A 77 2.38 -4.73 23.44
N VAL A 78 1.40 -3.83 23.58
CA VAL A 78 1.06 -3.27 24.90
C VAL A 78 0.39 -4.32 25.81
N PHE A 79 -0.39 -5.25 25.24
CA PHE A 79 -0.95 -6.36 26.04
C PHE A 79 0.12 -7.35 26.50
N ALA A 80 1.06 -7.70 25.63
CA ALA A 80 2.19 -8.55 26.01
C ALA A 80 3.05 -7.87 27.09
N ALA A 81 3.26 -6.58 26.99
CA ALA A 81 4.00 -5.78 27.96
C ALA A 81 3.24 -5.68 29.29
N ALA A 82 1.93 -5.42 29.26
CA ALA A 82 1.10 -5.40 30.47
C ALA A 82 1.14 -6.75 31.18
N TRP A 83 1.01 -7.86 30.42
CA TRP A 83 1.13 -9.21 31.01
C TRP A 83 2.47 -9.41 31.69
N ARG A 84 3.58 -8.97 31.07
CA ARG A 84 4.94 -9.10 31.61
C ARG A 84 5.15 -8.33 32.91
N TRP A 85 4.55 -7.16 33.06
CA TRP A 85 4.79 -6.26 34.21
C TRP A 85 3.65 -6.27 35.24
N ARG A 86 2.65 -7.14 35.11
CA ARG A 86 1.46 -7.19 35.98
C ARG A 86 1.79 -7.40 37.47
N ASP A 87 2.80 -8.24 37.75
CA ASP A 87 3.20 -8.63 39.10
C ASP A 87 4.45 -7.90 39.61
N SER A 88 4.91 -6.89 38.88
CA SER A 88 6.13 -6.14 39.24
C SER A 88 5.87 -5.24 40.45
N VAL A 89 6.79 -5.28 41.42
CA VAL A 89 6.80 -4.38 42.58
C VAL A 89 7.46 -3.02 42.26
N ASN A 90 8.18 -2.92 41.16
CA ASN A 90 8.82 -1.68 40.74
C ASN A 90 7.79 -0.64 40.32
N LEU A 91 7.85 0.56 40.89
CA LEU A 91 6.90 1.64 40.60
C LEU A 91 6.82 1.97 39.09
N TYR A 92 7.96 2.01 38.41
CA TYR A 92 8.01 2.31 36.97
C TYR A 92 7.30 1.23 36.17
N ASP A 93 7.53 -0.04 36.46
CA ASP A 93 6.88 -1.16 35.77
C ASP A 93 5.37 -1.18 36.04
N ARG A 94 4.93 -0.79 37.23
CA ARG A 94 3.50 -0.63 37.57
C ARG A 94 2.84 0.50 36.77
N ILE A 95 3.55 1.63 36.60
CA ILE A 95 3.08 2.72 35.73
C ILE A 95 2.94 2.21 34.28
N LEU A 96 3.92 1.46 33.79
CA LEU A 96 3.88 0.88 32.45
C LEU A 96 2.75 -0.16 32.29
N PHE A 97 2.51 -0.99 33.31
CA PHE A 97 1.38 -1.90 33.32
C PHE A 97 0.06 -1.17 33.12
N TRP A 98 -0.20 -0.12 33.90
CA TRP A 98 -1.45 0.64 33.78
C TRP A 98 -1.52 1.43 32.47
N LEU A 99 -0.45 2.07 32.04
CA LEU A 99 -0.39 2.79 30.77
C LEU A 99 -0.67 1.86 29.59
N SER A 100 -0.03 0.68 29.57
CA SER A 100 -0.22 -0.33 28.53
C SER A 100 -1.64 -0.93 28.55
N SER A 101 -2.16 -1.21 29.74
CA SER A 101 -3.52 -1.76 29.89
C SER A 101 -4.58 -0.77 29.43
N VAL A 102 -4.51 0.48 29.89
CA VAL A 102 -5.50 1.52 29.48
C VAL A 102 -5.42 1.82 27.99
N SER A 103 -4.22 2.03 27.44
CA SER A 103 -4.06 2.27 26.00
C SER A 103 -4.50 1.09 25.16
N GLY A 104 -4.21 -0.14 25.60
CA GLY A 104 -4.65 -1.36 24.95
C GLY A 104 -6.18 -1.51 24.96
N CYS A 105 -6.85 -1.25 26.09
CA CYS A 105 -8.31 -1.27 26.18
C CYS A 105 -8.95 -0.22 25.28
N LEU A 106 -8.43 1.02 25.24
CA LEU A 106 -8.87 2.06 24.31
C LEU A 106 -8.72 1.60 22.85
N GLY A 107 -7.58 1.02 22.50
CA GLY A 107 -7.32 0.50 21.15
C GLY A 107 -8.31 -0.61 20.77
N ILE A 108 -8.62 -1.55 21.66
CA ILE A 108 -9.61 -2.63 21.41
C ILE A 108 -11.00 -2.07 21.18
N VAL A 109 -11.42 -1.03 21.92
CA VAL A 109 -12.73 -0.40 21.75
C VAL A 109 -12.83 0.29 20.39
N VAL A 110 -11.74 0.89 19.92
CA VAL A 110 -11.71 1.65 18.66
C VAL A 110 -11.49 0.77 17.42
N LEU A 111 -10.77 -0.34 17.56
CA LEU A 111 -10.40 -1.21 16.43
C LEU A 111 -11.61 -1.68 15.59
N PRO A 112 -12.76 -2.10 16.16
CA PRO A 112 -13.94 -2.50 15.38
C PRO A 112 -14.45 -1.41 14.45
N ALA A 113 -14.47 -0.16 14.90
CA ALA A 113 -14.95 0.96 14.13
C ALA A 113 -14.04 1.30 12.93
N SER A 114 -12.76 0.87 12.94
CA SER A 114 -11.86 0.96 11.78
C SER A 114 -12.28 0.07 10.61
N MET A 115 -13.13 -0.94 10.85
CA MET A 115 -13.53 -1.95 9.86
C MET A 115 -12.35 -2.65 9.15
N SER A 116 -11.16 -2.66 9.76
CA SER A 116 -9.94 -3.25 9.22
C SER A 116 -9.89 -4.75 9.48
N ARG A 117 -10.42 -5.55 8.54
CA ARG A 117 -10.41 -7.04 8.64
C ARG A 117 -9.00 -7.60 8.81
N THR A 118 -8.04 -7.07 8.07
CA THR A 118 -6.62 -7.46 8.18
C THR A 118 -6.01 -7.08 9.53
N GLY A 119 -6.41 -5.94 10.10
CA GLY A 119 -6.01 -5.55 11.46
C GLY A 119 -6.51 -6.53 12.51
N PHE A 120 -7.78 -6.96 12.43
CA PHE A 120 -8.32 -8.01 13.30
C PHE A 120 -7.59 -9.34 13.16
N ALA A 121 -7.35 -9.80 11.93
CA ALA A 121 -6.60 -11.03 11.68
C ALA A 121 -5.18 -10.96 12.26
N ALA A 122 -4.50 -9.84 12.09
CA ALA A 122 -3.16 -9.61 12.62
C ALA A 122 -3.15 -9.66 14.17
N LEU A 123 -4.12 -9.03 14.81
CA LEU A 123 -4.25 -9.09 16.27
C LEU A 123 -4.55 -10.51 16.77
N LEU A 124 -5.46 -11.23 16.09
CA LEU A 124 -5.82 -12.61 16.46
C LEU A 124 -4.61 -13.55 16.33
N VAL A 125 -3.89 -13.51 15.20
CA VAL A 125 -2.68 -14.32 15.00
C VAL A 125 -1.63 -14.02 16.07
N SER A 126 -1.44 -12.74 16.40
CA SER A 126 -0.51 -12.33 17.44
C SER A 126 -0.95 -12.81 18.84
N ALA A 127 -2.25 -12.76 19.15
CA ALA A 127 -2.79 -13.27 20.39
C ALA A 127 -2.62 -14.80 20.53
N VAL A 128 -2.83 -15.54 19.43
CA VAL A 128 -2.56 -16.99 19.37
C VAL A 128 -1.06 -17.26 19.58
N ALA A 129 -0.18 -16.51 18.90
CA ALA A 129 1.26 -16.64 19.09
C ALA A 129 1.67 -16.39 20.56
N PHE A 130 1.09 -15.36 21.20
CA PHE A 130 1.30 -15.09 22.63
C PHE A 130 0.85 -16.28 23.50
N ALA A 131 -0.33 -16.80 23.26
CA ALA A 131 -0.87 -17.94 24.00
C ALA A 131 -0.02 -19.21 23.87
N LEU A 132 0.59 -19.42 22.69
CA LEU A 132 1.42 -20.59 22.41
C LEU A 132 2.85 -20.47 22.95
N THR A 133 3.40 -19.28 23.07
CA THR A 133 4.79 -19.07 23.50
C THR A 133 4.93 -18.84 25.00
N ASN A 134 3.97 -18.21 25.64
CA ASN A 134 4.02 -17.92 27.08
C ASN A 134 3.56 -19.15 27.91
N THR A 135 4.46 -19.67 28.77
CA THR A 135 4.21 -20.88 29.56
C THR A 135 3.10 -20.73 30.62
N GLU A 136 3.00 -19.55 31.22
CA GLU A 136 1.95 -19.25 32.20
C GLU A 136 0.58 -19.11 31.54
N SER A 137 0.55 -18.44 30.39
CA SER A 137 -0.68 -18.34 29.59
C SER A 137 -1.13 -19.73 29.11
N LYS A 138 -0.20 -20.63 28.72
CA LYS A 138 -0.56 -22.02 28.37
C LYS A 138 -1.34 -22.74 29.48
N SER A 139 -0.94 -22.60 30.74
CA SER A 139 -1.65 -23.17 31.87
C SER A 139 -3.03 -22.53 32.03
N TYR A 140 -3.13 -21.22 31.97
CA TYR A 140 -4.39 -20.48 32.02
C TYR A 140 -5.33 -20.88 30.88
N PHE A 141 -4.81 -20.96 29.67
CA PHE A 141 -5.59 -21.35 28.49
C PHE A 141 -6.04 -22.81 28.54
N LYS A 142 -5.23 -23.70 29.07
CA LYS A 142 -5.62 -25.11 29.25
C LYS A 142 -6.78 -25.25 30.24
N SER A 143 -6.82 -24.44 31.31
CA SER A 143 -7.92 -24.40 32.27
C SER A 143 -9.18 -23.68 31.73
N HIS A 144 -9.02 -22.73 30.82
CA HIS A 144 -10.11 -21.92 30.25
C HIS A 144 -10.35 -22.19 28.76
N LYS A 145 -10.11 -23.43 28.29
CA LYS A 145 -10.22 -23.83 26.87
C LYS A 145 -11.55 -23.43 26.20
N TRP A 146 -12.66 -23.50 26.97
CA TRP A 146 -13.97 -23.12 26.47
C TRP A 146 -14.11 -21.60 26.22
N LEU A 147 -13.50 -20.79 27.07
CA LEU A 147 -13.46 -19.33 26.85
C LEU A 147 -12.72 -19.00 25.56
N ILE A 148 -11.57 -19.67 25.33
CA ILE A 148 -10.79 -19.44 24.10
C ILE A 148 -11.58 -19.90 22.87
N LEU A 149 -12.18 -21.09 22.95
CA LEU A 149 -13.00 -21.60 21.86
C LEU A 149 -14.16 -20.66 21.55
N SER A 150 -14.79 -20.07 22.56
CA SER A 150 -15.83 -19.04 22.38
C SER A 150 -15.29 -17.77 21.72
N VAL A 151 -14.14 -17.26 22.16
CA VAL A 151 -13.51 -16.08 21.56
C VAL A 151 -13.13 -16.34 20.10
N VAL A 152 -12.55 -17.50 19.81
CA VAL A 152 -12.21 -17.91 18.42
C VAL A 152 -13.47 -18.07 17.58
N ALA A 153 -14.53 -18.69 18.11
CA ALA A 153 -15.79 -18.84 17.42
C ALA A 153 -16.46 -17.48 17.13
N VAL A 154 -16.48 -16.56 18.11
CA VAL A 154 -16.97 -15.19 17.89
C VAL A 154 -16.14 -14.45 16.85
N ALA A 155 -14.81 -14.54 16.93
CA ALA A 155 -13.92 -13.92 15.95
C ALA A 155 -14.14 -14.50 14.54
N PHE A 156 -14.39 -15.81 14.43
CA PHE A 156 -14.73 -16.47 13.17
C PHE A 156 -16.08 -16.00 12.62
N VAL A 157 -17.12 -15.93 13.45
CA VAL A 157 -18.46 -15.45 13.04
C VAL A 157 -18.41 -13.99 12.61
N VAL A 158 -17.71 -13.13 13.36
CA VAL A 158 -17.51 -11.72 13.01
C VAL A 158 -16.70 -11.60 11.70
N GLY A 159 -15.65 -12.40 11.54
CA GLY A 159 -14.84 -12.45 10.32
C GLY A 159 -15.63 -12.91 9.10
N ALA A 160 -16.43 -13.96 9.25
CA ALA A 160 -17.32 -14.49 8.20
C ALA A 160 -18.41 -13.45 7.81
N GLY A 161 -19.03 -12.83 8.81
CA GLY A 161 -20.01 -11.76 8.59
C GLY A 161 -19.39 -10.56 7.86
N ALA A 162 -18.21 -10.12 8.26
CA ALA A 162 -17.46 -9.05 7.58
C ALA A 162 -17.03 -9.44 6.16
N PHE A 163 -16.75 -10.72 5.90
CA PHE A 163 -16.48 -11.23 4.55
C PHE A 163 -17.73 -11.14 3.67
N CYS A 164 -18.87 -11.61 4.16
CA CYS A 164 -20.14 -11.57 3.42
C CYS A 164 -20.58 -10.14 3.09
N LEU A 165 -20.40 -9.20 4.02
CA LEU A 165 -20.76 -7.79 3.83
C LEU A 165 -19.89 -7.05 2.80
N LYS A 166 -18.66 -7.51 2.52
CA LYS A 166 -17.71 -6.89 1.58
C LYS A 166 -17.09 -7.93 0.62
N LYS A 167 -17.90 -8.83 0.07
CA LYS A 167 -17.47 -9.91 -0.81
C LYS A 167 -16.63 -9.41 -1.97
N ASP A 168 -17.07 -8.37 -2.67
CA ASP A 168 -16.37 -7.80 -3.83
C ASP A 168 -14.95 -7.32 -3.50
N SER A 169 -14.78 -6.70 -2.33
CA SER A 169 -13.45 -6.27 -1.87
C SER A 169 -12.51 -7.44 -1.52
N ALA A 170 -13.05 -8.61 -1.16
CA ALA A 170 -12.25 -9.80 -0.92
C ALA A 170 -11.87 -10.48 -2.24
N LEU A 171 -12.83 -10.65 -3.14
CA LEU A 171 -12.61 -11.20 -4.48
C LEU A 171 -11.61 -10.34 -5.27
N GLY A 172 -11.73 -9.01 -5.19
CA GLY A 172 -10.77 -8.10 -5.80
C GLY A 172 -9.33 -8.31 -5.29
N ARG A 173 -9.13 -8.59 -3.99
CA ARG A 173 -7.79 -8.90 -3.46
C ARG A 173 -7.24 -10.23 -3.96
N PHE A 174 -8.08 -11.28 -4.07
CA PHE A 174 -7.65 -12.55 -4.64
C PHE A 174 -7.25 -12.40 -6.11
N HIS A 175 -8.01 -11.61 -6.88
CA HIS A 175 -7.63 -11.29 -8.25
C HIS A 175 -6.29 -10.53 -8.31
N ILE A 176 -6.08 -9.52 -7.44
CA ILE A 176 -4.82 -8.80 -7.35
C ILE A 176 -3.65 -9.77 -7.07
N TRP A 177 -3.79 -10.66 -6.09
CA TRP A 177 -2.74 -11.64 -5.78
C TRP A 177 -2.48 -12.63 -6.92
N GLU A 178 -3.51 -13.02 -7.67
CA GLU A 178 -3.38 -13.86 -8.87
C GLU A 178 -2.53 -13.14 -9.92
N MET A 179 -2.80 -11.87 -10.21
CA MET A 179 -2.01 -11.06 -11.15
C MET A 179 -0.58 -10.82 -10.64
N GLU A 180 -0.40 -10.59 -9.34
CA GLU A 180 0.92 -10.45 -8.71
C GLU A 180 1.76 -11.74 -8.87
N LEU A 181 1.14 -12.91 -8.73
CA LEU A 181 1.80 -14.20 -8.94
C LEU A 181 2.17 -14.42 -10.41
N LEU A 182 1.32 -14.04 -11.36
CA LEU A 182 1.64 -14.07 -12.80
C LEU A 182 2.81 -13.15 -13.13
N ALA A 183 2.82 -11.92 -12.56
CA ALA A 183 3.95 -11.01 -12.74
C ALA A 183 5.27 -11.57 -12.15
N ILE A 184 5.23 -12.30 -11.03
CA ILE A 184 6.40 -12.99 -10.49
C ILE A 184 6.85 -14.13 -11.43
N ALA A 185 5.90 -14.87 -12.01
CA ALA A 185 6.17 -15.96 -12.92
C ALA A 185 6.83 -15.52 -14.24
N ASP A 186 6.53 -14.29 -14.72
CA ASP A 186 7.22 -13.71 -15.90
C ASP A 186 8.72 -13.49 -15.64
N LYS A 187 9.08 -12.95 -14.46
CA LYS A 187 10.49 -12.70 -14.09
C LYS A 187 10.86 -13.28 -12.72
N PRO A 188 10.88 -14.62 -12.58
CA PRO A 188 10.97 -15.27 -11.27
C PRO A 188 12.31 -15.08 -10.56
N LEU A 189 13.41 -14.86 -11.27
CA LEU A 189 14.75 -14.73 -10.68
C LEU A 189 15.15 -13.29 -10.42
N THR A 190 14.92 -12.40 -11.37
CA THR A 190 15.40 -11.01 -11.31
C THR A 190 14.34 -10.03 -10.81
N GLY A 191 13.07 -10.38 -10.93
CA GLY A 191 11.95 -9.45 -10.77
C GLY A 191 11.95 -8.38 -11.85
N HIS A 192 11.02 -7.44 -11.73
CA HIS A 192 10.84 -6.32 -12.67
C HIS A 192 11.68 -5.07 -12.30
N GLY A 193 12.28 -5.08 -11.12
CA GLY A 193 13.10 -4.00 -10.59
C GLY A 193 12.39 -3.15 -9.53
N PHE A 194 13.18 -2.46 -8.72
CA PHE A 194 12.70 -1.65 -7.61
C PHE A 194 11.65 -0.61 -8.03
N GLY A 195 10.52 -0.58 -7.34
CA GLY A 195 9.41 0.34 -7.54
C GLY A 195 8.53 0.02 -8.75
N LYS A 196 8.77 -1.09 -9.48
CA LYS A 196 8.03 -1.45 -10.69
C LYS A 196 6.92 -2.50 -10.49
N ALA A 197 6.62 -2.85 -9.26
CA ALA A 197 5.61 -3.87 -8.95
C ALA A 197 4.23 -3.56 -9.58
N LEU A 198 3.78 -2.31 -9.52
CA LEU A 198 2.45 -1.93 -10.04
C LEU A 198 2.41 -1.90 -11.57
N GLY A 199 3.50 -1.51 -12.23
CA GLY A 199 3.59 -1.63 -13.69
C GLY A 199 3.51 -3.10 -14.12
N ALA A 200 4.32 -3.96 -13.50
CA ALA A 200 4.29 -5.40 -13.75
C ALA A 200 2.91 -6.05 -13.49
N TYR A 201 2.22 -5.61 -12.43
CA TYR A 201 0.83 -5.99 -12.18
C TYR A 201 -0.08 -5.60 -13.35
N GLY A 202 0.02 -4.35 -13.83
CA GLY A 202 -0.79 -3.86 -14.95
C GLY A 202 -0.57 -4.64 -16.23
N ASP A 203 0.70 -4.93 -16.55
CA ASP A 203 1.08 -5.72 -17.74
C ASP A 203 0.59 -7.18 -17.63
N ALA A 204 0.75 -7.81 -16.45
CA ALA A 204 0.23 -9.16 -16.21
C ALA A 204 -1.30 -9.23 -16.31
N GLN A 205 -2.01 -8.21 -15.84
CA GLN A 205 -3.46 -8.13 -15.97
C GLN A 205 -3.88 -7.93 -17.44
N ALA A 206 -3.14 -7.11 -18.20
CA ALA A 206 -3.40 -6.92 -19.62
C ALA A 206 -3.24 -8.23 -20.41
N GLU A 207 -2.14 -8.95 -20.18
CA GLU A 207 -1.90 -10.27 -20.79
C GLU A 207 -2.98 -11.29 -20.40
N TYR A 208 -3.39 -11.30 -19.13
CA TYR A 208 -4.45 -12.17 -18.62
C TYR A 208 -5.78 -11.98 -19.36
N PHE A 209 -6.14 -10.76 -19.73
CA PHE A 209 -7.38 -10.45 -20.46
C PHE A 209 -7.22 -10.48 -21.99
N GLU A 210 -6.00 -10.53 -22.51
CA GLU A 210 -5.74 -10.68 -23.94
C GLU A 210 -5.93 -12.12 -24.41
N THR A 211 -5.51 -13.10 -23.60
CA THR A 211 -5.41 -14.51 -24.02
C THR A 211 -6.73 -15.27 -24.03
N GLU A 212 -7.73 -14.86 -23.25
CA GLU A 212 -9.02 -15.57 -23.15
C GLU A 212 -10.18 -14.60 -22.83
N GLU A 213 -11.38 -14.92 -23.36
CA GLU A 213 -12.61 -14.28 -22.88
C GLU A 213 -12.88 -14.67 -21.43
N ARG A 214 -12.75 -13.71 -20.52
CA ARG A 214 -13.00 -13.90 -19.09
C ARG A 214 -14.42 -13.54 -18.72
N GLY A 215 -15.01 -14.29 -17.79
CA GLY A 215 -16.38 -14.03 -17.34
C GLY A 215 -16.56 -12.62 -16.76
N GLN A 216 -17.80 -12.08 -16.87
CA GLN A 216 -18.14 -10.72 -16.43
C GLN A 216 -17.75 -10.40 -14.98
N GLU A 217 -17.71 -11.39 -14.08
CA GLU A 217 -17.28 -11.21 -12.71
C GLU A 217 -15.79 -10.81 -12.62
N ARG A 218 -14.93 -11.43 -13.43
CA ARG A 218 -13.50 -11.09 -13.51
C ARG A 218 -13.29 -9.69 -14.08
N VAL A 219 -14.01 -9.34 -15.14
CA VAL A 219 -13.99 -7.99 -15.72
C VAL A 219 -14.41 -6.93 -14.69
N ARG A 220 -15.43 -7.21 -13.88
CA ARG A 220 -15.95 -6.28 -12.86
C ARG A 220 -14.97 -6.01 -11.72
N ILE A 221 -14.18 -7.02 -11.30
CA ILE A 221 -13.24 -6.88 -10.19
C ILE A 221 -11.84 -6.44 -10.62
N ALA A 222 -11.52 -6.52 -11.92
CA ALA A 222 -10.26 -6.05 -12.47
C ALA A 222 -10.16 -4.52 -12.35
N GLY A 223 -9.12 -4.05 -11.68
CA GLY A 223 -8.91 -2.62 -11.43
C GLY A 223 -7.44 -2.24 -11.50
N CYS A 224 -7.16 -0.96 -11.29
CA CYS A 224 -5.81 -0.41 -11.23
C CYS A 224 -5.48 -0.01 -9.78
N PRO A 225 -4.99 -0.91 -8.94
CA PRO A 225 -4.66 -0.63 -7.55
C PRO A 225 -3.47 0.32 -7.44
N GLU A 226 -3.52 1.28 -6.48
CA GLU A 226 -2.38 2.15 -6.16
C GLU A 226 -1.34 1.46 -5.25
N TYR A 227 -1.68 0.30 -4.69
CA TYR A 227 -0.83 -0.48 -3.78
C TYR A 227 -0.97 -1.96 -4.08
N ALA A 228 0.13 -2.69 -4.01
CA ALA A 228 0.08 -4.13 -3.84
C ALA A 228 -0.50 -4.45 -2.45
N PHE A 229 -1.54 -5.28 -2.41
CA PHE A 229 -2.17 -5.65 -1.14
C PHE A 229 -1.49 -6.85 -0.47
N ASN A 230 -0.23 -7.10 -0.80
CA ASN A 230 0.64 -8.10 -0.17
C ASN A 230 2.11 -7.65 -0.33
N GLU A 231 2.76 -7.29 0.78
CA GLU A 231 4.16 -6.81 0.72
C GLU A 231 5.15 -7.89 0.31
N TYR A 232 4.87 -9.15 0.60
CA TYR A 232 5.74 -10.27 0.22
C TYR A 232 5.68 -10.51 -1.30
N LEU A 233 4.47 -10.51 -1.88
CA LEU A 233 4.30 -10.61 -3.33
C LEU A 233 4.89 -9.38 -4.03
N ARG A 234 4.73 -8.18 -3.46
CA ARG A 234 5.38 -6.97 -3.97
C ARG A 234 6.91 -7.13 -4.04
N MET A 235 7.53 -7.67 -2.98
CA MET A 235 8.98 -7.96 -3.01
C MET A 235 9.32 -9.04 -4.05
N GLY A 236 8.42 -10.00 -4.26
CA GLY A 236 8.55 -10.98 -5.33
C GLY A 236 8.50 -10.38 -6.72
N MET A 237 7.57 -9.46 -6.99
CA MET A 237 7.50 -8.74 -8.26
C MET A 237 8.73 -7.85 -8.52
N GLU A 238 9.22 -7.16 -7.47
CA GLU A 238 10.36 -6.25 -7.61
C GLU A 238 11.71 -6.98 -7.75
N PHE A 239 11.92 -8.07 -6.99
CA PHE A 239 13.22 -8.74 -6.84
C PHE A 239 13.20 -10.25 -7.09
N GLY A 240 12.14 -10.77 -7.69
CA GLY A 240 11.96 -12.19 -7.93
C GLY A 240 11.71 -13.00 -6.65
N ILE A 241 11.77 -14.31 -6.78
CA ILE A 241 11.51 -15.25 -5.66
C ILE A 241 12.48 -15.04 -4.49
N LEU A 242 13.70 -14.60 -4.77
CA LEU A 242 14.69 -14.27 -3.73
C LEU A 242 14.23 -13.10 -2.87
N GLY A 243 13.65 -12.05 -3.47
CA GLY A 243 13.07 -10.92 -2.74
C GLY A 243 11.89 -11.32 -1.85
N LEU A 244 11.02 -12.19 -2.37
CA LEU A 244 9.94 -12.78 -1.59
C LEU A 244 10.47 -13.58 -0.40
N LEU A 245 11.38 -14.51 -0.62
CA LEU A 245 11.95 -15.35 0.44
C LEU A 245 12.70 -14.54 1.49
N LEU A 246 13.50 -13.55 1.08
CA LEU A 246 14.21 -12.66 2.00
C LEU A 246 13.25 -11.81 2.83
N SER A 247 12.18 -11.30 2.25
CA SER A 247 11.17 -10.52 2.99
C SER A 247 10.48 -11.35 4.08
N VAL A 248 10.14 -12.60 3.78
CA VAL A 248 9.60 -13.56 4.77
C VAL A 248 10.66 -13.87 5.83
N ALA A 249 11.88 -14.18 5.41
CA ALA A 249 12.98 -14.54 6.32
C ALA A 249 13.28 -13.41 7.33
N VAL A 250 13.27 -12.14 6.90
CA VAL A 250 13.49 -10.98 7.80
C VAL A 250 12.44 -10.93 8.91
N ILE A 251 11.17 -11.15 8.60
CA ILE A 251 10.11 -11.14 9.60
C ILE A 251 10.22 -12.36 10.53
N VAL A 252 10.44 -13.55 9.97
CA VAL A 252 10.57 -14.78 10.77
C VAL A 252 11.79 -14.72 11.69
N LEU A 253 12.97 -14.40 11.18
CA LEU A 253 14.19 -14.29 11.97
C LEU A 253 14.11 -13.19 13.01
N GLY A 254 13.57 -12.01 12.65
CA GLY A 254 13.34 -10.93 13.61
C GLY A 254 12.40 -11.36 14.74
N THR A 255 11.32 -12.08 14.41
CA THR A 255 10.38 -12.63 15.40
C THR A 255 11.06 -13.66 16.31
N MET A 256 11.87 -14.57 15.74
CA MET A 256 12.62 -15.56 16.52
C MET A 256 13.62 -14.91 17.48
N MET A 257 14.36 -13.88 17.01
CA MET A 257 15.31 -13.12 17.84
C MET A 257 14.62 -12.43 19.02
N LEU A 258 13.49 -11.76 18.79
CA LEU A 258 12.71 -11.13 19.85
C LEU A 258 12.08 -12.14 20.79
N CYS A 259 11.53 -13.23 20.29
CA CYS A 259 10.94 -14.31 21.07
C CYS A 259 11.98 -14.97 21.98
N HIS A 260 13.16 -15.32 21.46
CA HIS A 260 14.25 -15.91 22.24
C HIS A 260 14.75 -14.98 23.36
N SER A 261 14.54 -13.70 23.19
CA SER A 261 14.85 -12.70 24.19
C SER A 261 13.68 -12.35 25.11
N ASP A 262 12.56 -13.02 25.00
CA ASP A 262 11.35 -12.79 25.78
C ASP A 262 10.86 -11.33 25.75
N SER A 263 10.93 -10.71 24.58
CA SER A 263 10.50 -9.32 24.38
C SER A 263 9.03 -9.22 24.00
N SER A 264 8.31 -8.26 24.60
CA SER A 264 6.91 -7.96 24.24
C SER A 264 6.76 -7.47 22.78
N LEU A 265 7.85 -6.94 22.18
CA LEU A 265 7.88 -6.51 20.78
C LEU A 265 7.70 -7.66 19.77
N THR A 266 7.95 -8.92 20.20
CA THR A 266 7.70 -10.13 19.39
C THR A 266 6.31 -10.11 18.78
N PHE A 267 5.31 -9.81 19.61
CA PHE A 267 3.90 -9.89 19.21
C PHE A 267 3.50 -8.75 18.29
N GLY A 268 4.14 -7.58 18.42
CA GLY A 268 4.02 -6.49 17.45
C GLY A 268 4.57 -6.85 16.08
N LEU A 269 5.73 -7.53 16.01
CA LEU A 269 6.32 -7.96 14.75
C LEU A 269 5.50 -9.08 14.09
N VAL A 270 4.95 -10.02 14.87
CA VAL A 270 3.99 -11.03 14.36
C VAL A 270 2.75 -10.37 13.79
N ALA A 271 2.15 -9.41 14.50
CA ALA A 271 0.99 -8.68 14.00
C ALA A 271 1.33 -7.87 12.73
N TRP A 272 2.50 -7.21 12.69
CA TRP A 272 2.94 -6.47 11.51
C TRP A 272 3.14 -7.39 10.30
N GLY A 273 3.83 -8.52 10.48
CA GLY A 273 4.07 -9.51 9.43
C GLY A 273 2.76 -10.11 8.89
N THR A 274 1.81 -10.41 9.77
CA THR A 274 0.47 -10.89 9.38
C THR A 274 -0.31 -9.81 8.63
N PHE A 275 -0.26 -8.55 9.08
CA PHE A 275 -0.92 -7.44 8.40
C PHE A 275 -0.34 -7.20 7.00
N ALA A 276 0.97 -7.40 6.81
CA ALA A 276 1.67 -7.28 5.55
C ALA A 276 1.25 -8.31 4.49
N MET A 277 0.65 -9.44 4.88
CA MET A 277 0.14 -10.46 3.95
C MET A 277 -1.10 -10.01 3.16
N ALA A 278 -1.84 -9.03 3.65
CA ALA A 278 -3.08 -8.60 2.98
C ALA A 278 -3.28 -7.08 3.04
N SER A 279 -2.18 -6.32 3.14
CA SER A 279 -2.15 -4.85 3.19
C SER A 279 -0.81 -4.31 2.70
N TYR A 280 -0.62 -2.99 2.79
CA TYR A 280 0.54 -2.25 2.29
C TYR A 280 1.26 -1.43 3.38
N PRO A 281 1.73 -2.06 4.48
CA PRO A 281 2.33 -1.32 5.61
C PRO A 281 3.62 -0.59 5.25
N LEU A 282 4.36 -1.01 4.23
CA LEU A 282 5.57 -0.31 3.79
C LEU A 282 5.27 0.98 3.00
N ALA A 283 4.06 1.17 2.49
CA ALA A 283 3.63 2.45 1.93
C ALA A 283 3.28 3.49 3.01
N VAL A 284 2.97 3.03 4.24
CA VAL A 284 2.52 3.87 5.35
C VAL A 284 3.69 4.17 6.30
N TRP A 285 4.08 5.44 6.45
CA TRP A 285 5.29 5.83 7.19
C TRP A 285 5.27 5.40 8.67
N GLN A 286 4.10 5.44 9.32
CA GLN A 286 3.94 5.02 10.71
C GLN A 286 4.23 3.52 10.89
N LEU A 287 3.73 2.70 9.97
CA LEU A 287 3.94 1.25 9.99
C LEU A 287 5.37 0.86 9.59
N ARG A 288 6.00 1.63 8.68
CA ARG A 288 7.44 1.49 8.38
C ARG A 288 8.30 1.81 9.60
N LEU A 289 7.94 2.84 10.37
CA LEU A 289 8.65 3.22 11.59
C LEU A 289 8.58 2.09 12.62
N LEU A 290 7.41 1.47 12.80
CA LEU A 290 7.24 0.32 13.71
C LEU A 290 8.14 -0.86 13.30
N LEU A 291 8.14 -1.21 12.00
CA LEU A 291 9.03 -2.27 11.50
C LEU A 291 10.50 -1.96 11.79
N ALA A 292 10.93 -0.70 11.53
CA ALA A 292 12.30 -0.29 11.79
C ALA A 292 12.69 -0.43 13.27
N VAL A 293 11.78 -0.05 14.18
CA VAL A 293 11.97 -0.22 15.63
C VAL A 293 12.10 -1.71 15.97
N PHE A 294 11.22 -2.56 15.47
CA PHE A 294 11.22 -4.00 15.76
C PHE A 294 12.48 -4.68 15.22
N LEU A 295 12.91 -4.37 13.99
CA LEU A 295 14.12 -4.94 13.41
C LEU A 295 15.38 -4.48 14.14
N GLY A 296 15.48 -3.20 14.48
CA GLY A 296 16.58 -2.67 15.28
C GLY A 296 16.64 -3.32 16.67
N ALA A 297 15.49 -3.52 17.32
CA ALA A 297 15.38 -4.23 18.58
C ALA A 297 15.81 -5.71 18.44
N ALA A 298 15.31 -6.43 17.40
CA ALA A 298 15.63 -7.83 17.15
C ALA A 298 17.14 -8.07 17.01
N ILE A 299 17.80 -7.24 16.22
CA ILE A 299 19.25 -7.30 16.06
C ILE A 299 19.93 -6.93 17.40
N GLY A 300 19.46 -5.86 18.07
CA GLY A 300 20.08 -5.35 19.30
C GLY A 300 20.04 -6.33 20.47
N VAL A 301 18.97 -7.12 20.61
CA VAL A 301 18.88 -8.15 21.66
C VAL A 301 19.73 -9.38 21.37
N SER A 302 20.06 -9.62 20.10
CA SER A 302 20.88 -10.77 19.67
C SER A 302 22.36 -10.50 19.71
N VAL A 303 22.78 -9.23 19.64
CA VAL A 303 24.19 -8.83 19.63
C VAL A 303 24.77 -8.86 21.03
N LYS A 304 25.73 -9.77 21.27
CA LYS A 304 26.46 -9.88 22.54
C LYS A 304 27.73 -9.03 22.47
N VAL A 305 27.71 -7.86 23.08
CA VAL A 305 28.86 -6.93 23.12
C VAL A 305 29.30 -6.69 24.56
N GLY A 306 30.60 -6.84 24.84
CA GLY A 306 31.18 -6.51 26.14
C GLY A 306 31.19 -5.00 26.42
N LYS A 307 31.44 -4.60 27.66
CA LYS A 307 31.42 -3.17 28.10
C LYS A 307 32.24 -2.25 27.21
N LYS A 308 33.52 -2.63 26.87
CA LYS A 308 34.38 -1.85 25.97
C LYS A 308 33.83 -1.71 24.56
N GLY A 309 33.29 -2.79 24.01
CA GLY A 309 32.68 -2.76 22.68
C GLY A 309 31.40 -1.89 22.63
N ARG A 310 30.57 -1.89 23.68
CA ARG A 310 29.41 -1.01 23.78
C ARG A 310 29.78 0.46 23.78
N LEU A 311 30.89 0.83 24.47
CA LEU A 311 31.37 2.21 24.54
C LEU A 311 31.74 2.78 23.16
N ILE A 312 32.11 1.91 22.20
CA ILE A 312 32.43 2.29 20.82
C ILE A 312 31.22 2.15 19.91
N LEU A 313 30.54 1.00 19.96
CA LEU A 313 29.47 0.67 19.04
C LEU A 313 28.23 1.56 19.18
N VAL A 314 27.81 1.83 20.43
CA VAL A 314 26.58 2.64 20.67
C VAL A 314 26.73 4.07 20.14
N PRO A 315 27.79 4.83 20.46
CA PRO A 315 28.00 6.16 19.87
C PRO A 315 28.10 6.11 18.33
N ALA A 316 28.80 5.10 17.78
CA ALA A 316 28.92 4.96 16.32
C ALA A 316 27.55 4.77 15.65
N LEU A 317 26.68 3.91 16.20
CA LEU A 317 25.32 3.70 15.70
C LEU A 317 24.47 4.96 15.82
N VAL A 318 24.57 5.68 16.94
CA VAL A 318 23.87 6.96 17.14
C VAL A 318 24.37 8.00 16.13
N CYS A 319 25.69 8.14 15.96
CA CYS A 319 26.26 9.06 14.96
C CYS A 319 25.80 8.72 13.54
N LEU A 320 25.77 7.42 13.15
CA LEU A 320 25.26 6.99 11.85
C LEU A 320 23.76 7.27 11.69
N SER A 321 22.97 7.08 12.76
CA SER A 321 21.55 7.42 12.77
C SER A 321 21.33 8.91 12.55
N VAL A 322 22.02 9.74 13.34
CA VAL A 322 21.94 11.21 13.24
C VAL A 322 22.46 11.66 11.87
N GLY A 323 23.60 11.15 11.41
CA GLY A 323 24.14 11.45 10.08
C GLY A 323 23.14 11.12 8.97
N SER A 324 22.46 9.96 9.06
CA SER A 324 21.40 9.59 8.12
C SER A 324 20.23 10.59 8.13
N MET A 325 19.86 11.11 9.28
CA MET A 325 18.80 12.13 9.41
C MET A 325 19.25 13.48 8.87
N LEU A 326 20.49 13.90 9.13
CA LEU A 326 21.06 15.15 8.63
C LEU A 326 21.13 15.18 7.10
N VAL A 327 21.39 14.05 6.45
CA VAL A 327 21.34 13.92 4.98
C VAL A 327 19.90 13.94 4.47
N TRP A 328 18.99 13.29 5.20
CA TRP A 328 17.59 13.18 4.77
C TRP A 328 16.81 14.50 4.90
N LEU A 329 17.04 15.28 5.94
CA LEU A 329 16.26 16.51 6.21
C LEU A 329 16.28 17.51 5.04
N PRO A 330 17.45 17.94 4.52
CA PRO A 330 17.50 18.87 3.39
C PRO A 330 16.91 18.23 2.12
N GLU A 331 17.21 16.96 1.84
CA GLU A 331 16.65 16.27 0.66
C GLU A 331 15.13 16.18 0.73
N ASN A 332 14.56 15.88 1.89
CA ASN A 332 13.11 15.85 2.07
C ASN A 332 12.48 17.25 1.93
N LYS A 333 13.18 18.31 2.39
CA LYS A 333 12.73 19.69 2.20
C LYS A 333 12.67 20.04 0.71
N HIS A 334 13.74 19.79 -0.03
CA HIS A 334 13.77 20.05 -1.48
C HIS A 334 12.76 19.20 -2.25
N ARG A 335 12.51 17.97 -1.83
CA ARG A 335 11.46 17.15 -2.44
C ARG A 335 10.07 17.72 -2.18
N LYS A 336 9.77 18.19 -0.95
CA LYS A 336 8.49 18.83 -0.64
C LYS A 336 8.30 20.15 -1.41
N GLU A 337 9.35 20.93 -1.57
CA GLU A 337 9.33 22.14 -2.40
C GLU A 337 9.03 21.80 -3.87
N ALA A 338 9.66 20.74 -4.39
CA ALA A 338 9.37 20.25 -5.74
C ALA A 338 7.92 19.75 -5.88
N GLU A 339 7.40 19.04 -4.86
CA GLU A 339 5.99 18.61 -4.82
C GLU A 339 5.01 19.79 -4.81
N SER A 340 5.32 20.84 -4.04
CA SER A 340 4.48 22.05 -3.99
C SER A 340 4.44 22.75 -5.35
N LYS A 341 5.59 22.91 -6.01
CA LYS A 341 5.66 23.48 -7.36
C LYS A 341 4.91 22.64 -8.39
N TRP A 342 5.06 21.32 -8.35
CA TRP A 342 4.27 20.42 -9.21
C TRP A 342 2.76 20.57 -9.00
N LEU A 343 2.29 20.63 -7.74
CA LEU A 343 0.87 20.85 -7.45
C LEU A 343 0.35 22.21 -7.90
N GLU A 344 1.22 23.22 -7.95
CA GLU A 344 0.90 24.52 -8.50
C GLU A 344 0.74 24.43 -10.02
N GLU A 345 1.68 23.81 -10.74
CA GLU A 345 1.59 23.56 -12.19
C GLU A 345 0.33 22.76 -12.55
N ARG A 346 -0.01 21.76 -11.76
CA ARG A 346 -1.21 20.96 -11.97
C ARG A 346 -2.50 21.79 -11.93
N ARG A 347 -2.56 22.84 -11.09
CA ARG A 347 -3.71 23.77 -11.09
C ARG A 347 -3.85 24.52 -12.40
N PHE A 348 -2.76 24.88 -13.08
CA PHE A 348 -2.83 25.47 -14.41
C PHE A 348 -3.35 24.47 -15.44
N ALA A 349 -2.97 23.20 -15.35
CA ALA A 349 -3.52 22.14 -16.19
C ALA A 349 -5.04 21.95 -16.04
N ASP A 350 -5.58 22.15 -14.83
CA ASP A 350 -7.03 22.10 -14.58
C ASP A 350 -7.78 23.22 -15.35
N PHE A 351 -7.09 24.31 -15.74
CA PHE A 351 -7.60 25.40 -16.60
C PHE A 351 -7.14 25.27 -18.06
N GLU A 352 -6.63 24.11 -18.47
CA GLU A 352 -6.09 23.84 -19.82
C GLU A 352 -4.93 24.76 -20.25
N ILE A 353 -4.17 25.31 -19.30
CA ILE A 353 -3.00 26.15 -19.55
C ILE A 353 -1.74 25.31 -19.50
N PHE A 354 -1.16 25.01 -20.69
CA PHE A 354 0.02 24.13 -20.81
C PHE A 354 1.28 24.85 -21.31
N ASP A 355 1.20 26.11 -21.71
CA ASP A 355 2.33 26.85 -22.32
C ASP A 355 3.57 26.87 -21.41
N GLY A 356 4.68 26.32 -21.90
CA GLY A 356 5.94 26.17 -21.17
C GLY A 356 5.90 25.27 -19.94
N MET A 357 4.78 24.57 -19.67
CA MET A 357 4.59 23.72 -18.50
C MET A 357 5.56 22.54 -18.50
N ALA A 358 5.79 21.91 -19.65
CA ALA A 358 6.72 20.79 -19.74
C ALA A 358 8.15 21.17 -19.34
N GLY A 359 8.59 22.38 -19.69
CA GLY A 359 9.90 22.90 -19.27
C GLY A 359 10.00 23.07 -17.75
N ARG A 360 8.98 23.66 -17.12
CA ARG A 360 8.94 23.82 -15.66
C ARG A 360 8.86 22.49 -14.92
N LEU A 361 8.10 21.52 -15.45
CA LEU A 361 8.05 20.17 -14.89
C LEU A 361 9.37 19.42 -15.08
N ALA A 362 10.11 19.61 -16.17
CA ALA A 362 11.40 18.98 -16.41
C ALA A 362 12.42 19.27 -15.28
N GLU A 363 12.42 20.48 -14.72
CA GLU A 363 13.29 20.87 -13.60
C GLU A 363 13.03 20.07 -12.34
N LEU A 364 11.79 19.58 -12.15
CA LEU A 364 11.38 18.82 -10.96
C LEU A 364 11.68 17.32 -11.10
N TYR A 365 11.97 16.84 -12.32
CA TYR A 365 12.16 15.43 -12.63
C TYR A 365 13.19 14.70 -11.73
N PRO A 366 14.38 15.24 -11.42
CA PRO A 366 15.35 14.53 -10.58
C PRO A 366 14.81 14.13 -9.21
N ARG A 367 13.85 14.90 -8.66
CA ARG A 367 13.27 14.70 -7.34
C ARG A 367 11.94 13.92 -7.35
N LEU A 368 11.18 13.99 -8.45
CA LEU A 368 9.83 13.45 -8.55
C LEU A 368 9.71 12.23 -9.48
N ARG A 369 10.80 11.79 -10.11
CA ARG A 369 10.81 10.69 -11.10
C ARG A 369 10.24 9.34 -10.64
N MET A 370 10.04 9.14 -9.33
CA MET A 370 9.42 7.95 -8.76
C MET A 370 7.95 8.17 -8.37
N LYS A 371 7.37 9.31 -8.75
CA LYS A 371 5.94 9.60 -8.53
C LYS A 371 5.18 9.47 -9.86
N PHE A 372 4.39 8.42 -10.00
CA PHE A 372 3.66 8.13 -11.24
C PHE A 372 2.72 9.28 -11.64
N ARG A 373 2.01 9.89 -10.70
CA ARG A 373 1.11 11.03 -10.99
C ARG A 373 1.85 12.24 -11.56
N TYR A 374 3.06 12.52 -11.05
CA TYR A 374 3.91 13.57 -11.62
C TYR A 374 4.38 13.20 -13.03
N LEU A 375 4.78 11.94 -13.27
CA LEU A 375 5.20 11.48 -14.59
C LEU A 375 4.06 11.53 -15.60
N TYR A 376 2.82 11.24 -15.16
CA TYR A 376 1.63 11.40 -15.98
C TYR A 376 1.43 12.86 -16.37
N ASP A 377 1.40 13.78 -15.41
CA ASP A 377 1.21 15.22 -15.67
C ASP A 377 2.31 15.79 -16.55
N TYR A 378 3.57 15.39 -16.35
CA TYR A 378 4.69 15.81 -17.18
C TYR A 378 4.59 15.24 -18.60
N GLY A 379 4.31 13.96 -18.78
CA GLY A 379 4.08 13.36 -20.08
C GLY A 379 2.89 13.98 -20.82
N TYR A 380 1.80 14.29 -20.08
CA TYR A 380 0.62 14.94 -20.64
C TYR A 380 0.90 16.39 -21.06
N ALA A 381 1.69 17.16 -20.29
CA ALA A 381 2.13 18.49 -20.69
C ALA A 381 2.96 18.45 -22.00
N LEU A 382 3.88 17.49 -22.12
CA LEU A 382 4.64 17.27 -23.36
C LEU A 382 3.72 16.92 -24.54
N HIS A 383 2.70 16.09 -24.33
CA HIS A 383 1.68 15.78 -25.34
C HIS A 383 0.95 17.06 -25.80
N LYS A 384 0.53 17.92 -24.87
CA LYS A 384 -0.15 19.19 -25.18
C LYS A 384 0.75 20.20 -25.90
N GLU A 385 2.06 20.16 -25.66
CA GLU A 385 3.06 20.93 -26.38
C GLU A 385 3.50 20.28 -27.72
N CYS A 386 2.80 19.22 -28.18
CA CYS A 386 3.09 18.47 -29.41
C CYS A 386 4.49 17.80 -29.42
N ARG A 387 5.12 17.60 -28.28
CA ARG A 387 6.41 16.89 -28.11
C ARG A 387 6.19 15.40 -27.89
N TYR A 388 5.55 14.74 -28.84
CA TYR A 388 4.99 13.39 -28.70
C TYR A 388 6.03 12.32 -28.36
N SER A 389 7.19 12.33 -29.01
CA SER A 389 8.25 11.34 -28.73
C SER A 389 8.82 11.48 -27.31
N GLU A 390 9.02 12.70 -26.83
CA GLU A 390 9.48 12.96 -25.47
C GLU A 390 8.39 12.58 -24.44
N SER A 391 7.13 12.89 -24.76
CA SER A 391 5.98 12.47 -23.99
C SER A 391 5.96 10.94 -23.77
N ASN A 392 6.13 10.16 -24.84
CA ASN A 392 6.18 8.69 -24.76
C ASN A 392 7.28 8.19 -23.83
N VAL A 393 8.48 8.78 -23.86
CA VAL A 393 9.59 8.41 -22.97
C VAL A 393 9.22 8.61 -21.50
N ILE A 394 8.57 9.71 -21.17
CA ILE A 394 8.16 10.03 -19.78
C ILE A 394 6.96 9.16 -19.35
N LEU A 395 5.97 8.99 -20.22
CA LEU A 395 4.79 8.19 -19.93
C LEU A 395 5.14 6.71 -19.75
N MET A 396 6.04 6.14 -20.56
CA MET A 396 6.50 4.76 -20.37
C MET A 396 7.22 4.55 -19.03
N LYS A 397 7.99 5.55 -18.56
CA LYS A 397 8.55 5.50 -17.20
C LYS A 397 7.45 5.51 -16.14
N GLY A 398 6.39 6.31 -16.34
CA GLY A 398 5.22 6.34 -15.46
C GLY A 398 4.46 5.01 -15.45
N ALA A 399 4.17 4.45 -16.63
CA ALA A 399 3.52 3.15 -16.79
C ALA A 399 4.31 2.02 -16.10
N SER A 400 5.66 2.05 -16.19
CA SER A 400 6.49 1.02 -15.54
C SER A 400 6.39 1.00 -14.00
N ILE A 401 5.85 2.03 -13.36
CA ILE A 401 5.69 2.14 -11.89
C ILE A 401 4.24 2.32 -11.45
N SER A 402 3.28 2.19 -12.36
CA SER A 402 1.85 2.38 -12.11
C SER A 402 1.02 1.34 -12.86
N SER A 403 -0.10 0.95 -12.28
CA SER A 403 -1.11 0.12 -12.93
C SER A 403 -2.20 0.95 -13.62
N ASP A 404 -2.05 2.27 -13.75
CA ASP A 404 -3.06 3.12 -14.36
C ASP A 404 -3.02 3.05 -15.91
N PRO A 405 -4.05 2.55 -16.58
CA PRO A 405 -4.10 2.42 -18.04
C PRO A 405 -4.09 3.76 -18.78
N MET A 406 -4.33 4.89 -18.09
CA MET A 406 -4.33 6.22 -18.73
C MET A 406 -2.98 6.59 -19.35
N PHE A 407 -1.85 6.02 -18.86
CA PHE A 407 -0.56 6.20 -19.50
C PHE A 407 -0.59 5.71 -20.96
N TYR A 408 -1.07 4.51 -21.18
CA TYR A 408 -1.15 3.90 -22.51
C TYR A 408 -2.15 4.62 -23.43
N ASN A 409 -3.21 5.20 -22.88
CA ASN A 409 -4.13 6.03 -23.67
C ASN A 409 -3.44 7.30 -24.24
N ILE A 410 -2.57 7.95 -23.46
CA ILE A 410 -1.85 9.13 -23.97
C ILE A 410 -0.71 8.71 -24.90
N ILE A 411 -0.03 7.59 -24.61
CA ILE A 411 0.99 7.03 -25.52
C ILE A 411 0.35 6.69 -26.89
N GLY A 412 -0.84 6.06 -26.89
CA GLY A 412 -1.58 5.79 -28.11
C GLY A 412 -1.91 7.07 -28.90
N LYS A 413 -2.40 8.12 -28.21
CA LYS A 413 -2.66 9.43 -28.83
C LYS A 413 -1.39 10.07 -29.43
N ASN A 414 -0.24 9.88 -28.78
CA ASN A 414 1.02 10.36 -29.32
C ASN A 414 1.40 9.64 -30.62
N PHE A 415 1.25 8.30 -30.66
CA PHE A 415 1.51 7.51 -31.87
C PHE A 415 0.52 7.85 -32.98
N GLU A 416 -0.77 8.05 -32.67
CA GLU A 416 -1.77 8.54 -33.61
C GLU A 416 -1.36 9.90 -34.23
N ALA A 417 -0.90 10.85 -33.39
CA ALA A 417 -0.44 12.14 -33.83
C ALA A 417 0.87 12.08 -34.68
N LEU A 418 1.68 11.05 -34.46
CA LEU A 418 2.89 10.77 -35.28
C LEU A 418 2.56 9.98 -36.56
N GLY A 419 1.30 9.55 -36.76
CA GLY A 419 0.85 8.76 -37.91
C GLY A 419 1.11 7.25 -37.80
N ASP A 420 1.57 6.78 -36.64
CA ASP A 420 1.80 5.35 -36.36
C ASP A 420 0.55 4.74 -35.71
N TYR A 421 -0.44 4.48 -36.55
CA TYR A 421 -1.75 3.95 -36.12
C TYR A 421 -1.67 2.54 -35.55
N ASP A 422 -0.73 1.72 -36.00
CA ASP A 422 -0.57 0.34 -35.52
C ASP A 422 -0.04 0.33 -34.09
N GLU A 423 0.91 1.21 -33.76
CA GLU A 423 1.35 1.40 -32.38
C GLU A 423 0.26 2.05 -31.51
N ALA A 424 -0.51 2.99 -32.06
CA ALA A 424 -1.63 3.59 -31.36
C ALA A 424 -2.67 2.53 -30.96
N GLU A 425 -3.07 1.66 -31.90
CA GLU A 425 -3.99 0.57 -31.66
C GLU A 425 -3.50 -0.39 -30.57
N ARG A 426 -2.23 -0.84 -30.66
CA ARG A 426 -1.64 -1.70 -29.63
C ARG A 426 -1.72 -1.09 -28.23
N ASN A 427 -1.41 0.19 -28.09
CA ASN A 427 -1.44 0.86 -26.79
C ASN A 427 -2.88 1.04 -26.28
N TYR A 428 -3.86 1.34 -27.12
CA TYR A 428 -5.25 1.44 -26.72
C TYR A 428 -5.83 0.07 -26.29
N ILE A 429 -5.51 -1.01 -27.03
CA ILE A 429 -5.90 -2.39 -26.65
C ILE A 429 -5.26 -2.79 -25.34
N HIS A 430 -3.96 -2.52 -25.15
CA HIS A 430 -3.26 -2.77 -23.88
C HIS A 430 -3.93 -2.04 -22.71
N SER A 431 -4.26 -0.75 -22.90
CA SER A 431 -4.99 0.06 -21.91
C SER A 431 -6.36 -0.57 -21.56
N HIS A 432 -7.09 -1.06 -22.56
CA HIS A 432 -8.37 -1.76 -22.33
C HIS A 432 -8.16 -3.03 -21.53
N ASN A 433 -7.21 -3.87 -21.93
CA ASN A 433 -6.93 -5.16 -21.29
C ASN A 433 -6.44 -4.98 -19.84
N MET A 434 -5.75 -3.88 -19.51
CA MET A 434 -5.41 -3.54 -18.13
C MET A 434 -6.65 -3.34 -17.24
N VAL A 435 -7.72 -2.73 -17.75
CA VAL A 435 -8.98 -2.52 -17.00
C VAL A 435 -10.17 -2.68 -17.96
N PRO A 436 -10.61 -3.93 -18.22
CA PRO A 436 -11.58 -4.23 -19.28
C PRO A 436 -12.98 -3.62 -19.09
N SER A 437 -13.30 -3.13 -17.90
CA SER A 437 -14.55 -2.42 -17.63
C SER A 437 -14.56 -0.95 -18.09
N ARG A 438 -13.42 -0.39 -18.55
CA ARG A 438 -13.33 1.01 -19.01
C ARG A 438 -13.72 1.13 -20.48
N LEU A 439 -14.67 2.03 -20.78
CA LEU A 439 -15.12 2.32 -22.15
C LEU A 439 -14.09 3.13 -22.95
N TYR A 440 -13.35 4.01 -22.28
CA TYR A 440 -12.55 5.05 -22.91
C TYR A 440 -11.56 4.54 -23.98
N PRO A 441 -10.83 3.42 -23.77
CA PRO A 441 -9.96 2.89 -24.83
C PRO A 441 -10.70 2.50 -26.12
N TYR A 442 -11.91 1.93 -26.01
CA TYR A 442 -12.71 1.61 -27.19
C TYR A 442 -13.23 2.85 -27.93
N ILE A 443 -13.50 3.94 -27.21
CA ILE A 443 -13.84 5.21 -27.85
C ILE A 443 -12.64 5.75 -28.62
N LEU A 444 -11.43 5.66 -28.06
CA LEU A 444 -10.21 6.08 -28.74
C LEU A 444 -9.95 5.25 -30.01
N LEU A 445 -10.12 3.94 -29.93
CA LEU A 445 -10.03 3.03 -31.08
C LEU A 445 -11.06 3.37 -32.17
N MET A 446 -12.31 3.59 -31.78
CA MET A 446 -13.38 3.98 -32.68
C MET A 446 -13.03 5.29 -33.42
N GLU A 447 -12.64 6.33 -32.68
CA GLU A 447 -12.30 7.64 -33.24
C GLU A 447 -11.04 7.59 -34.13
N MET A 448 -10.08 6.76 -33.78
CA MET A 448 -8.87 6.54 -34.58
C MET A 448 -9.22 5.87 -35.93
N GLU A 449 -10.03 4.80 -35.92
CA GLU A 449 -10.40 4.10 -37.14
C GLU A 449 -11.34 4.94 -38.03
N GLU A 450 -12.22 5.75 -37.42
CA GLU A 450 -13.00 6.75 -38.17
C GLU A 450 -12.09 7.71 -38.94
N LYS A 451 -11.05 8.24 -38.29
CA LYS A 451 -10.04 9.13 -38.94
C LYS A 451 -9.25 8.41 -40.04
N ARG A 452 -8.98 7.12 -39.87
CA ARG A 452 -8.35 6.27 -40.91
C ARG A 452 -9.26 6.01 -42.12
N GLY A 453 -10.58 6.21 -41.96
CA GLY A 453 -11.58 5.88 -42.95
C GLY A 453 -12.04 4.41 -42.93
N ASP A 454 -11.63 3.63 -41.91
CA ASP A 454 -12.12 2.26 -41.71
C ASP A 454 -13.39 2.26 -40.83
N THR A 455 -14.51 2.68 -41.45
CA THR A 455 -15.82 2.74 -40.77
C THR A 455 -16.26 1.37 -40.23
N LYS A 456 -15.88 0.28 -40.93
CA LYS A 456 -16.24 -1.07 -40.50
C LYS A 456 -15.55 -1.43 -39.17
N GLN A 457 -14.27 -1.15 -39.05
CA GLN A 457 -13.52 -1.41 -37.83
C GLN A 457 -13.97 -0.45 -36.72
N ALA A 458 -14.22 0.83 -37.00
CA ALA A 458 -14.78 1.79 -36.06
C ALA A 458 -16.13 1.33 -35.49
N LEU A 459 -17.06 0.81 -36.33
CA LEU A 459 -18.33 0.22 -35.88
C LEU A 459 -18.12 -1.01 -34.98
N SER A 460 -17.10 -1.84 -35.26
CA SER A 460 -16.73 -2.96 -34.38
C SER A 460 -16.37 -2.49 -32.98
N TYR A 461 -15.55 -1.45 -32.88
CA TYR A 461 -15.16 -0.87 -31.57
C TYR A 461 -16.32 -0.15 -30.89
N ALA A 462 -17.18 0.56 -31.62
CA ALA A 462 -18.42 1.14 -31.08
C ALA A 462 -19.31 0.08 -30.45
N ARG A 463 -19.52 -1.06 -31.15
CA ARG A 463 -20.31 -2.19 -30.64
C ARG A 463 -19.72 -2.78 -29.37
N LYS A 464 -18.38 -2.95 -29.32
CA LYS A 464 -17.68 -3.41 -28.11
C LYS A 464 -17.87 -2.42 -26.94
N ALA A 465 -17.76 -1.11 -27.19
CA ALA A 465 -18.02 -0.10 -26.17
C ALA A 465 -19.46 -0.18 -25.64
N LEU A 466 -20.46 -0.35 -26.52
CA LEU A 466 -21.87 -0.44 -26.16
C LEU A 466 -22.23 -1.73 -25.38
N SER A 467 -21.43 -2.79 -25.52
CA SER A 467 -21.63 -4.05 -24.79
C SER A 467 -21.16 -3.98 -23.33
N LEU A 468 -20.36 -2.96 -22.96
CA LEU A 468 -19.86 -2.81 -21.59
C LEU A 468 -20.95 -2.22 -20.67
N PRO A 469 -21.02 -2.68 -19.40
CA PRO A 469 -21.99 -2.16 -18.44
C PRO A 469 -21.70 -0.70 -18.12
N VAL A 470 -22.71 0.15 -18.22
CA VAL A 470 -22.60 1.59 -17.90
C VAL A 470 -23.13 1.85 -16.50
N ASN A 471 -22.36 2.60 -15.72
CA ASN A 471 -22.86 3.15 -14.45
C ASN A 471 -23.54 4.49 -14.69
N ASP A 472 -24.87 4.51 -14.70
CA ASP A 472 -25.69 5.69 -14.99
C ASP A 472 -25.44 6.88 -14.05
N ARG A 473 -24.83 6.65 -12.90
CA ARG A 473 -24.44 7.72 -11.96
C ARG A 473 -23.16 8.45 -12.37
N ASN A 474 -22.39 7.88 -13.30
CA ASN A 474 -21.14 8.49 -13.77
C ASN A 474 -21.37 9.25 -15.07
N MET A 475 -21.40 10.60 -15.00
CA MET A 475 -21.63 11.46 -16.17
C MET A 475 -20.64 11.22 -17.29
N SER A 476 -19.33 11.05 -16.97
CA SER A 476 -18.31 10.79 -18.00
C SER A 476 -18.53 9.46 -18.71
N MET A 477 -18.95 8.41 -18.01
CA MET A 477 -19.26 7.13 -18.65
C MET A 477 -20.48 7.23 -19.57
N ARG A 478 -21.52 7.97 -19.16
CA ARG A 478 -22.70 8.22 -20.01
C ARG A 478 -22.33 8.99 -21.27
N ASP A 479 -21.49 10.01 -21.15
CA ASP A 479 -21.05 10.80 -22.30
C ASP A 479 -20.30 9.90 -23.31
N LEU A 480 -19.34 9.11 -22.85
CA LEU A 480 -18.61 8.16 -23.69
C LEU A 480 -19.54 7.14 -24.35
N HIS A 481 -20.49 6.59 -23.60
CA HIS A 481 -21.48 5.65 -24.14
C HIS A 481 -22.39 6.30 -25.18
N ASN A 482 -22.84 7.55 -24.96
CA ASN A 482 -23.65 8.29 -25.91
C ASN A 482 -22.87 8.61 -27.19
N ARG A 483 -21.56 8.89 -27.10
CA ARG A 483 -20.68 9.07 -28.26
C ARG A 483 -20.60 7.80 -29.11
N ALA A 484 -20.36 6.63 -28.49
CA ALA A 484 -20.36 5.35 -29.19
C ALA A 484 -21.73 5.04 -29.82
N LYS A 485 -22.82 5.32 -29.08
CA LYS A 485 -24.18 5.10 -29.58
C LYS A 485 -24.50 5.97 -30.78
N LYS A 486 -24.21 7.27 -30.69
CA LYS A 486 -24.40 8.21 -31.79
C LYS A 486 -23.67 7.77 -33.04
N PHE A 487 -22.38 7.44 -32.91
CA PHE A 487 -21.58 6.96 -34.03
C PHE A 487 -22.16 5.66 -34.63
N TYR A 488 -22.56 4.73 -33.78
CA TYR A 488 -23.15 3.46 -34.21
C TYR A 488 -24.47 3.67 -34.97
N ASP A 489 -25.37 4.51 -34.45
CA ASP A 489 -26.68 4.79 -35.04
C ASP A 489 -26.53 5.51 -36.40
N GLU A 490 -25.53 6.40 -36.55
CA GLU A 490 -25.27 7.15 -37.78
C GLU A 490 -24.66 6.29 -38.91
N HIS A 491 -23.93 5.22 -38.58
CA HIS A 491 -23.17 4.46 -39.59
C HIS A 491 -23.59 2.98 -39.71
N SER A 492 -24.49 2.48 -38.83
CA SER A 492 -24.88 1.07 -38.85
C SER A 492 -25.85 0.68 -39.98
N GLU A 493 -26.52 1.66 -40.61
CA GLU A 493 -27.43 1.40 -41.74
C GLU A 493 -26.67 1.15 -43.06
N ASP A 494 -25.39 1.54 -43.12
CA ASP A 494 -24.56 1.40 -44.34
C ASP A 494 -23.78 0.07 -44.37
N TYR A 495 -23.80 -0.72 -43.30
CA TYR A 495 -23.07 -1.99 -43.11
C TYR A 495 -23.95 -3.09 -42.51
#